data_926c6fb2977f6b17e3edee75c10e6873
#
_entry.id   926c6fb2977f6b17e3edee75c10e6873
#
_cell.length_a   1.000
_cell.length_b   1.000
_cell.length_c   1.000
_cell.angle_alpha   90.00
_cell.angle_beta   90.00
_cell.angle_gamma   90.00
#
_symmetry.space_group_name_H-M   'P 1'
#
loop_
_entity.id
_entity.type
_entity.pdbx_description
1 polymer ?
#
loop_
_entity_poly.entity_id
_entity_poly.type
_entity_poly.pdbx_seq_one_letter_code
_entity_poly.pdbx_strand_id
1 'polypeptide(L)'
;GSQVKATIEQIIRLQQEGAQLVRLALRTEDDAQYIKEIKKEVTVPLCADIHFNYKIALKAIENGIDKLRINPGNIGAKENVVTLVKAASERNIPIRIGVNSGSVDIKKYGEVNPQTLVASAMEHVQLLEDCRFTSIVVSIKSSDLLQTIEANRIFASQRQYPIHIGLTEAGYGTDCIIASSMVIGTQLYE
;
A
#
# COMPACT_ATOMS: atom_id res chain seq x y z
N GLY A 1 10.48 -5.66 23.77
CA GLY A 1 10.10 -7.07 23.95
C GLY A 1 8.59 -7.32 24.01
N SER A 2 7.84 -6.69 24.90
CA SER A 2 6.39 -6.98 25.06
C SER A 2 5.55 -6.59 23.82
N GLN A 3 5.84 -5.48 23.19
CA GLN A 3 5.12 -4.99 22.01
C GLN A 3 5.33 -5.90 20.80
N VAL A 4 6.53 -6.42 20.60
CA VAL A 4 6.81 -7.35 19.48
C VAL A 4 6.04 -8.67 19.67
N LYS A 5 6.00 -9.21 20.89
CA LYS A 5 5.21 -10.42 21.20
C LYS A 5 3.72 -10.22 20.91
N ALA A 6 3.14 -9.11 21.38
CA ALA A 6 1.73 -8.79 21.11
C ALA A 6 1.45 -8.67 19.61
N THR A 7 2.39 -8.08 18.83
CA THR A 7 2.30 -8.00 17.37
C THR A 7 2.33 -9.40 16.73
N ILE A 8 3.23 -10.27 17.16
CA ILE A 8 3.31 -11.66 16.68
C ILE A 8 2.01 -12.40 16.97
N GLU A 9 1.49 -12.32 18.19
CA GLU A 9 0.22 -12.96 18.57
C GLU A 9 -0.96 -12.45 17.72
N GLN A 10 -0.98 -11.15 17.42
CA GLN A 10 -2.00 -10.57 16.54
C GLN A 10 -1.88 -11.10 15.11
N ILE A 11 -0.68 -11.19 14.56
CA ILE A 11 -0.45 -11.72 13.21
C ILE A 11 -0.85 -13.18 13.13
N ILE A 12 -0.49 -14.01 14.14
CA ILE A 12 -0.86 -15.43 14.20
C ILE A 12 -2.39 -15.58 14.18
N ARG A 13 -3.12 -14.77 14.97
CA ARG A 13 -4.59 -14.78 14.94
C ARG A 13 -5.14 -14.42 13.58
N LEU A 14 -4.64 -13.36 12.95
CA LEU A 14 -5.06 -12.96 11.61
C LEU A 14 -4.78 -14.07 10.58
N GLN A 15 -3.63 -14.73 10.68
CA GLN A 15 -3.28 -15.86 9.81
C GLN A 15 -4.24 -17.04 10.01
N GLN A 16 -4.62 -17.37 11.26
CA GLN A 16 -5.60 -18.42 11.57
C GLN A 16 -6.99 -18.10 11.01
N GLU A 17 -7.37 -16.81 10.98
CA GLU A 17 -8.61 -16.33 10.35
C GLU A 17 -8.53 -16.21 8.81
N GLY A 18 -7.44 -16.68 8.21
CA GLY A 18 -7.30 -16.75 6.75
C GLY A 18 -6.67 -15.53 6.07
N ALA A 19 -6.02 -14.63 6.82
CA ALA A 19 -5.29 -13.53 6.19
C ALA A 19 -4.15 -14.07 5.31
N GLN A 20 -4.12 -13.62 4.06
CA GLN A 20 -3.11 -14.00 3.08
C GLN A 20 -1.92 -13.02 3.01
N LEU A 21 -2.06 -11.86 3.63
CA LEU A 21 -1.04 -10.83 3.75
C LEU A 21 -1.37 -9.97 4.97
N VAL A 22 -0.41 -9.71 5.83
CA VAL A 22 -0.58 -8.80 6.97
C VAL A 22 0.24 -7.54 6.78
N ARG A 23 -0.38 -6.37 6.97
CA ARG A 23 0.26 -5.07 6.86
C ARG A 23 0.71 -4.57 8.22
N LEU A 24 1.97 -4.17 8.31
CA LEU A 24 2.59 -3.57 9.49
C LEU A 24 2.87 -2.09 9.25
N ALA A 25 2.34 -1.21 10.08
CA ALA A 25 2.71 0.19 10.08
C ALA A 25 4.06 0.36 10.77
N LEU A 26 5.07 0.82 10.04
CA LEU A 26 6.41 1.09 10.57
C LEU A 26 6.61 2.59 10.71
N ARG A 27 6.86 3.05 11.92
CA ARG A 27 7.02 4.48 12.24
C ARG A 27 8.49 4.88 12.41
N THR A 28 9.32 3.93 12.82
CA THR A 28 10.74 4.12 13.13
C THR A 28 11.59 3.04 12.46
N GLU A 29 12.90 3.28 12.38
CA GLU A 29 13.85 2.26 11.91
C GLU A 29 13.94 1.09 12.90
N ASP A 30 13.69 1.33 14.18
CA ASP A 30 13.64 0.28 15.19
C ASP A 30 12.47 -0.67 14.97
N ASP A 31 11.28 -0.16 14.55
CA ASP A 31 10.17 -1.03 14.19
C ASP A 31 10.57 -1.99 13.07
N ALA A 32 11.32 -1.50 12.07
CA ALA A 32 11.76 -2.31 10.95
C ALA A 32 12.78 -3.40 11.35
N GLN A 33 13.53 -3.25 12.42
CA GLN A 33 14.46 -4.28 12.91
C GLN A 33 13.72 -5.53 13.40
N TYR A 34 12.52 -5.36 13.95
CA TYR A 34 11.73 -6.49 14.46
C TYR A 34 11.12 -7.39 13.37
N ILE A 35 11.11 -6.96 12.11
CA ILE A 35 10.58 -7.78 11.00
C ILE A 35 11.25 -9.15 10.97
N LYS A 36 12.58 -9.22 11.16
CA LYS A 36 13.33 -10.48 11.16
C LYS A 36 12.91 -11.41 12.30
N GLU A 37 12.60 -10.86 13.48
CA GLU A 37 12.10 -11.63 14.62
C GLU A 37 10.67 -12.12 14.36
N ILE A 38 9.80 -11.23 13.90
CA ILE A 38 8.41 -11.55 13.57
C ILE A 38 8.35 -12.67 12.53
N LYS A 39 9.14 -12.59 11.47
CA LYS A 39 9.16 -13.59 10.38
C LYS A 39 9.65 -14.99 10.80
N LYS A 40 10.24 -15.16 11.95
CA LYS A 40 10.56 -16.50 12.49
C LYS A 40 9.34 -17.21 13.05
N GLU A 41 8.34 -16.44 13.48
CA GLU A 41 7.15 -16.94 14.20
C GLU A 41 5.90 -16.99 13.32
N VAL A 42 5.92 -16.35 12.14
CA VAL A 42 4.76 -16.27 11.26
C VAL A 42 5.12 -16.72 9.84
N THR A 43 4.14 -17.30 9.14
CA THR A 43 4.32 -17.78 7.75
C THR A 43 3.61 -16.89 6.72
N VAL A 44 2.63 -16.10 7.17
CA VAL A 44 1.92 -15.16 6.29
C VAL A 44 2.87 -14.06 5.81
N PRO A 45 2.85 -13.70 4.51
CA PRO A 45 3.64 -12.60 3.99
C PRO A 45 3.34 -11.28 4.70
N LEU A 46 4.37 -10.45 4.87
CA LEU A 46 4.28 -9.16 5.56
C LEU A 46 4.48 -7.99 4.61
N CYS A 47 3.63 -6.98 4.72
CA CYS A 47 3.73 -5.73 3.99
C CYS A 47 4.10 -4.58 4.94
N ALA A 48 5.22 -3.92 4.72
CA ALA A 48 5.58 -2.71 5.46
C ALA A 48 4.87 -1.48 4.88
N ASP A 49 4.14 -0.78 5.72
CA ASP A 49 3.47 0.48 5.38
C ASP A 49 4.34 1.66 5.83
N ILE A 50 4.91 2.36 4.86
CA ILE A 50 5.87 3.45 5.06
C ILE A 50 5.26 4.75 4.56
N HIS A 51 5.16 5.74 5.43
CA HIS A 51 4.51 7.01 5.09
C HIS A 51 5.46 8.09 4.61
N PHE A 52 6.61 8.32 5.27
CA PHE A 52 7.45 9.49 5.01
C PHE A 52 8.94 9.21 4.89
N ASN A 53 9.46 8.23 5.58
CA ASN A 53 10.91 8.02 5.69
C ASN A 53 11.37 6.80 4.89
N TYR A 54 12.07 7.04 3.77
CA TYR A 54 12.61 5.98 2.93
C TYR A 54 13.64 5.07 3.64
N LYS A 55 14.34 5.57 4.68
CA LYS A 55 15.31 4.76 5.45
C LYS A 55 14.62 3.62 6.20
N ILE A 56 13.40 3.86 6.70
CA ILE A 56 12.58 2.80 7.31
C ILE A 56 12.29 1.70 6.28
N ALA A 57 11.96 2.09 5.04
CA ALA A 57 11.73 1.14 3.97
C ALA A 57 12.98 0.34 3.62
N LEU A 58 14.15 0.98 3.53
CA LEU A 58 15.43 0.30 3.31
C LEU A 58 15.70 -0.70 4.44
N LYS A 59 15.47 -0.29 5.69
CA LYS A 59 15.64 -1.15 6.86
C LYS A 59 14.69 -2.33 6.85
N ALA A 60 13.43 -2.13 6.43
CA ALA A 60 12.45 -3.20 6.26
C ALA A 60 12.90 -4.21 5.18
N ILE A 61 13.43 -3.72 4.05
CA ILE A 61 14.02 -4.55 2.99
C ILE A 61 15.18 -5.38 3.52
N GLU A 62 16.10 -4.78 4.27
CA GLU A 62 17.25 -5.46 4.88
C GLU A 62 16.82 -6.61 5.81
N ASN A 63 15.71 -6.41 6.53
CA ASN A 63 15.17 -7.38 7.50
C ASN A 63 14.18 -8.39 6.87
N GLY A 64 14.05 -8.40 5.54
CA GLY A 64 13.35 -9.46 4.81
C GLY A 64 11.84 -9.27 4.72
N ILE A 65 11.36 -8.04 4.62
CA ILE A 65 9.94 -7.78 4.31
C ILE A 65 9.55 -8.36 2.95
N ASP A 66 8.31 -8.79 2.79
CA ASP A 66 7.84 -9.41 1.55
C ASP A 66 7.22 -8.41 0.56
N LYS A 67 6.74 -7.27 1.06
CA LYS A 67 6.11 -6.22 0.26
C LYS A 67 6.27 -4.86 0.92
N LEU A 68 6.37 -3.81 0.12
CA LEU A 68 6.30 -2.42 0.60
C LEU A 68 4.97 -1.78 0.20
N ARG A 69 4.43 -0.92 1.06
CA ARG A 69 3.41 0.06 0.70
C ARG A 69 3.98 1.44 0.93
N ILE A 70 3.99 2.24 -0.11
CA ILE A 70 4.45 3.63 -0.06
C ILE A 70 3.47 4.55 -0.77
N ASN A 71 3.57 5.83 -0.44
CA ASN A 71 3.11 6.91 -1.31
C ASN A 71 4.37 7.65 -1.78
N PRO A 72 4.82 7.47 -3.04
CA PRO A 72 6.06 8.06 -3.53
C PRO A 72 6.14 9.58 -3.36
N GLY A 73 4.99 10.27 -3.44
CA GLY A 73 4.92 11.71 -3.20
C GLY A 73 5.27 12.13 -1.78
N ASN A 74 5.19 11.22 -0.81
CA ASN A 74 5.50 11.51 0.61
C ASN A 74 6.91 11.05 1.03
N ILE A 75 7.61 10.29 0.18
CA ILE A 75 8.95 9.73 0.51
C ILE A 75 10.07 10.78 0.40
N GLY A 76 9.75 11.96 -0.10
CA GLY A 76 10.68 13.07 -0.24
C GLY A 76 11.28 13.19 -1.65
N ALA A 77 12.57 13.51 -1.74
CA ALA A 77 13.22 13.77 -3.02
C ALA A 77 13.22 12.53 -3.96
N LYS A 78 13.23 12.76 -5.26
CA LYS A 78 13.23 11.71 -6.30
C LYS A 78 14.37 10.69 -6.11
N GLU A 79 15.52 11.15 -5.63
CA GLU A 79 16.70 10.31 -5.35
C GLU A 79 16.42 9.26 -4.27
N ASN A 80 15.58 9.59 -3.28
CA ASN A 80 15.17 8.65 -2.25
C ASN A 80 14.29 7.53 -2.83
N VAL A 81 13.39 7.89 -3.75
CA VAL A 81 12.55 6.91 -4.46
C VAL A 81 13.42 6.00 -5.31
N VAL A 82 14.39 6.55 -6.06
CA VAL A 82 15.34 5.75 -6.87
C VAL A 82 16.12 4.77 -5.99
N THR A 83 16.63 5.23 -4.85
CA THR A 83 17.40 4.39 -3.91
C THR A 83 16.54 3.25 -3.37
N LEU A 84 15.31 3.56 -2.98
CA LEU A 84 14.36 2.57 -2.46
C LEU A 84 13.97 1.55 -3.52
N VAL A 85 13.63 2.00 -4.72
CA VAL A 85 13.25 1.14 -5.86
C VAL A 85 14.39 0.20 -6.23
N LYS A 86 15.63 0.69 -6.26
CA LYS A 86 16.81 -0.15 -6.51
C LYS A 86 16.94 -1.26 -5.47
N ALA A 87 16.85 -0.93 -4.18
CA ALA A 87 16.93 -1.91 -3.10
C ALA A 87 15.79 -2.95 -3.16
N ALA A 88 14.57 -2.51 -3.49
CA ALA A 88 13.43 -3.41 -3.68
C ALA A 88 13.62 -4.34 -4.88
N SER A 89 14.12 -3.81 -6.00
CA SER A 89 14.42 -4.58 -7.22
C SER A 89 15.45 -5.67 -6.98
N GLU A 90 16.56 -5.35 -6.30
CA GLU A 90 17.64 -6.30 -5.99
C GLU A 90 17.17 -7.51 -5.16
N ARG A 91 16.06 -7.36 -4.44
CA ARG A 91 15.48 -8.42 -3.59
C ARG A 91 14.12 -8.93 -4.08
N ASN A 92 13.69 -8.52 -5.26
CA ASN A 92 12.40 -8.89 -5.86
C ASN A 92 11.19 -8.55 -4.95
N ILE A 93 11.24 -7.45 -4.22
CA ILE A 93 10.19 -7.01 -3.32
C ILE A 93 9.21 -6.11 -4.08
N PRO A 94 7.93 -6.51 -4.22
CA PRO A 94 6.93 -5.69 -4.89
C PRO A 94 6.58 -4.45 -4.08
N ILE A 95 6.26 -3.36 -4.80
CA ILE A 95 5.86 -2.09 -4.21
C ILE A 95 4.39 -1.83 -4.50
N ARG A 96 3.60 -1.57 -3.46
CA ARG A 96 2.24 -1.06 -3.60
C ARG A 96 2.24 0.46 -3.48
N ILE A 97 1.80 1.11 -4.54
CA ILE A 97 1.46 2.54 -4.55
C ILE A 97 0.07 2.69 -3.94
N GLY A 98 -0.05 3.53 -2.90
CA GLY A 98 -1.32 3.79 -2.24
C GLY A 98 -1.74 5.25 -2.34
N VAL A 99 -2.77 5.53 -3.14
CA VAL A 99 -3.42 6.83 -3.23
C VAL A 99 -4.77 6.78 -2.54
N ASN A 100 -5.02 7.72 -1.66
CA ASN A 100 -6.31 7.92 -1.00
C ASN A 100 -6.82 9.34 -1.25
N SER A 101 -8.13 9.55 -1.16
CA SER A 101 -8.75 10.87 -1.26
C SER A 101 -8.09 11.93 -0.36
N GLY A 102 -7.71 11.55 0.86
CA GLY A 102 -6.99 12.43 1.79
C GLY A 102 -5.51 12.68 1.46
N SER A 103 -4.93 11.98 0.47
CA SER A 103 -3.53 12.13 0.06
C SER A 103 -3.33 12.85 -1.28
N VAL A 104 -4.42 13.21 -1.95
CA VAL A 104 -4.35 13.98 -3.20
C VAL A 104 -3.90 15.42 -2.91
N ASP A 105 -2.92 15.90 -3.65
CA ASP A 105 -2.48 17.29 -3.56
C ASP A 105 -3.51 18.23 -4.20
N ILE A 106 -4.40 18.78 -3.35
CA ILE A 106 -5.45 19.72 -3.77
C ILE A 106 -4.87 20.99 -4.42
N LYS A 107 -3.67 21.43 -4.03
CA LYS A 107 -3.04 22.61 -4.65
C LYS A 107 -2.66 22.33 -6.10
N LYS A 108 -2.31 21.09 -6.41
CA LYS A 108 -1.93 20.66 -7.76
C LYS A 108 -3.13 20.27 -8.62
N TYR A 109 -4.09 19.57 -8.04
CA TYR A 109 -5.18 18.91 -8.78
C TYR A 109 -6.54 19.62 -8.65
N GLY A 110 -6.67 20.59 -7.74
CA GLY A 110 -7.88 21.37 -7.49
C GLY A 110 -8.84 20.65 -6.55
N GLU A 111 -9.52 19.64 -7.00
CA GLU A 111 -10.52 18.89 -6.23
C GLU A 111 -10.23 17.38 -6.21
N VAL A 112 -10.89 16.69 -5.29
CA VAL A 112 -10.83 15.23 -5.23
C VAL A 112 -11.97 14.63 -6.04
N ASN A 113 -11.64 13.99 -7.15
CA ASN A 113 -12.56 13.26 -8.02
C ASN A 113 -11.85 12.02 -8.62
N PRO A 114 -12.55 11.14 -9.35
CA PRO A 114 -11.94 9.95 -9.93
C PRO A 114 -10.71 10.26 -10.81
N GLN A 115 -10.79 11.32 -11.63
CA GLN A 115 -9.72 11.71 -12.56
C GLN A 115 -8.47 12.18 -11.82
N THR A 116 -8.61 12.96 -10.76
CA THR A 116 -7.48 13.48 -9.98
C THR A 116 -6.86 12.40 -9.11
N LEU A 117 -7.64 11.43 -8.61
CA LEU A 117 -7.15 10.24 -7.94
C LEU A 117 -6.28 9.40 -8.89
N VAL A 118 -6.76 9.18 -10.11
CA VAL A 118 -6.00 8.44 -11.14
C VAL A 118 -4.76 9.21 -11.56
N ALA A 119 -4.87 10.52 -11.80
CA ALA A 119 -3.72 11.34 -12.18
C ALA A 119 -2.60 11.26 -11.13
N SER A 120 -2.95 11.34 -9.84
CA SER A 120 -2.00 11.17 -8.74
C SER A 120 -1.38 9.77 -8.73
N ALA A 121 -2.16 8.71 -8.95
CA ALA A 121 -1.65 7.35 -9.03
C ALA A 121 -0.72 7.14 -10.22
N MET A 122 -1.08 7.67 -11.39
CA MET A 122 -0.28 7.58 -12.61
C MET A 122 1.07 8.29 -12.49
N GLU A 123 1.11 9.44 -11.84
CA GLU A 123 2.37 10.12 -11.56
C GLU A 123 3.31 9.26 -10.70
N HIS A 124 2.77 8.62 -9.67
CA HIS A 124 3.56 7.74 -8.82
C HIS A 124 3.98 6.45 -9.53
N VAL A 125 3.14 5.90 -10.38
CA VAL A 125 3.48 4.75 -11.24
C VAL A 125 4.62 5.14 -12.17
N GLN A 126 4.52 6.29 -12.84
CA GLN A 126 5.55 6.76 -13.76
C GLN A 126 6.92 6.94 -13.07
N LEU A 127 6.97 7.42 -11.82
CA LEU A 127 8.23 7.50 -11.06
C LEU A 127 8.92 6.15 -10.90
N LEU A 128 8.15 5.07 -10.71
CA LEU A 128 8.70 3.72 -10.60
C LEU A 128 9.06 3.15 -11.97
N GLU A 129 8.23 3.40 -13.01
CA GLU A 129 8.50 3.01 -14.40
C GLU A 129 9.77 3.67 -14.93
N ASP A 130 10.03 4.94 -14.61
CA ASP A 130 11.26 5.67 -14.95
C ASP A 130 12.51 4.99 -14.36
N CYS A 131 12.35 4.29 -13.23
CA CYS A 131 13.39 3.45 -12.63
C CYS A 131 13.43 2.03 -13.22
N ARG A 132 12.67 1.72 -14.29
CA ARG A 132 12.49 0.40 -14.89
C ARG A 132 11.96 -0.66 -13.91
N PHE A 133 11.15 -0.22 -12.94
CA PHE A 133 10.55 -1.09 -11.96
C PHE A 133 9.10 -1.37 -12.31
N THR A 134 8.75 -2.66 -12.44
CA THR A 134 7.42 -3.11 -12.90
C THR A 134 6.71 -4.02 -11.91
N SER A 135 7.35 -4.39 -10.79
CA SER A 135 6.70 -5.17 -9.73
C SER A 135 5.82 -4.27 -8.86
N ILE A 136 4.80 -3.67 -9.49
CA ILE A 136 3.93 -2.64 -8.92
C ILE A 136 2.54 -3.21 -8.67
N VAL A 137 1.95 -2.84 -7.55
CA VAL A 137 0.51 -2.96 -7.26
C VAL A 137 -0.01 -1.56 -6.99
N VAL A 138 -1.21 -1.24 -7.45
CA VAL A 138 -1.79 0.08 -7.23
C VAL A 138 -3.05 -0.03 -6.38
N SER A 139 -3.23 0.89 -5.44
CA SER A 139 -4.49 1.04 -4.71
C SER A 139 -4.95 2.49 -4.78
N ILE A 140 -6.16 2.69 -5.29
CA ILE A 140 -6.81 4.00 -5.40
C ILE A 140 -8.11 3.91 -4.61
N LYS A 141 -8.22 4.71 -3.56
CA LYS A 141 -9.34 4.63 -2.61
C LYS A 141 -9.87 6.01 -2.27
N SER A 142 -11.18 6.12 -2.19
CA SER A 142 -11.90 7.24 -1.62
C SER A 142 -12.80 6.75 -0.49
N SER A 143 -13.31 7.63 0.34
CA SER A 143 -14.44 7.38 1.24
C SER A 143 -15.77 7.32 0.47
N ASP A 144 -15.81 7.88 -0.73
CA ASP A 144 -16.94 7.75 -1.66
C ASP A 144 -16.84 6.46 -2.49
N LEU A 145 -17.93 5.67 -2.49
CA LEU A 145 -18.01 4.38 -3.17
C LEU A 145 -17.86 4.54 -4.68
N LEU A 146 -18.63 5.47 -5.27
CA LEU A 146 -18.68 5.66 -6.72
C LEU A 146 -17.36 6.22 -7.25
N GLN A 147 -16.76 7.17 -6.52
CA GLN A 147 -15.43 7.67 -6.87
C GLN A 147 -14.38 6.56 -6.84
N THR A 148 -14.44 5.65 -5.85
CA THR A 148 -13.49 4.54 -5.76
C THR A 148 -13.64 3.58 -6.95
N ILE A 149 -14.87 3.20 -7.28
CA ILE A 149 -15.16 2.30 -8.42
C ILE A 149 -14.70 2.94 -9.72
N GLU A 150 -15.11 4.17 -9.98
CA GLU A 150 -14.79 4.87 -11.22
C GLU A 150 -13.28 5.13 -11.39
N ALA A 151 -12.59 5.53 -10.32
CA ALA A 151 -11.15 5.73 -10.36
C ALA A 151 -10.40 4.42 -10.71
N ASN A 152 -10.80 3.30 -10.14
CA ASN A 152 -10.19 2.01 -10.47
C ASN A 152 -10.49 1.57 -11.91
N ARG A 153 -11.70 1.81 -12.45
CA ARG A 153 -12.03 1.56 -13.85
C ARG A 153 -11.16 2.38 -14.81
N ILE A 154 -11.05 3.69 -14.54
CA ILE A 154 -10.21 4.57 -15.34
C ILE A 154 -8.75 4.10 -15.29
N PHE A 155 -8.23 3.75 -14.12
CA PHE A 155 -6.86 3.26 -14.00
C PHE A 155 -6.65 1.94 -14.76
N ALA A 156 -7.55 0.98 -14.60
CA ALA A 156 -7.49 -0.32 -15.28
C ALA A 156 -7.50 -0.20 -16.82
N SER A 157 -8.18 0.81 -17.37
CA SER A 157 -8.18 1.08 -18.81
C SER A 157 -6.84 1.64 -19.34
N GLN A 158 -6.00 2.18 -18.46
CA GLN A 158 -4.73 2.84 -18.83
C GLN A 158 -3.48 2.04 -18.49
N ARG A 159 -3.54 1.15 -17.49
CA ARG A 159 -2.41 0.34 -17.02
C ARG A 159 -2.87 -1.05 -16.57
N GLN A 160 -2.00 -2.04 -16.81
CA GLN A 160 -2.29 -3.45 -16.47
C GLN A 160 -1.59 -3.89 -15.19
N TYR A 161 -1.44 -3.02 -14.22
CA TYR A 161 -0.93 -3.40 -12.90
C TYR A 161 -2.05 -3.98 -12.03
N PRO A 162 -1.75 -4.98 -11.18
CA PRO A 162 -2.72 -5.48 -10.21
C PRO A 162 -3.26 -4.35 -9.32
N ILE A 163 -4.55 -4.35 -9.12
CA ILE A 163 -5.24 -3.37 -8.27
C ILE A 163 -5.53 -3.99 -6.91
N HIS A 164 -5.14 -3.29 -5.86
CA HIS A 164 -5.53 -3.62 -4.49
C HIS A 164 -6.83 -2.91 -4.16
N ILE A 165 -7.93 -3.63 -4.32
CA ILE A 165 -9.29 -3.16 -4.16
C ILE A 165 -9.62 -2.87 -2.69
N GLY A 166 -10.45 -1.89 -2.44
CA GLY A 166 -10.99 -1.57 -1.12
C GLY A 166 -11.48 -0.13 -1.03
N LEU A 167 -12.12 0.19 0.08
CA LEU A 167 -12.62 1.52 0.43
C LEU A 167 -11.77 2.08 1.57
N THR A 168 -11.61 3.40 1.64
CA THR A 168 -11.02 4.06 2.82
C THR A 168 -12.13 4.67 3.67
N GLU A 169 -11.93 4.70 5.00
CA GLU A 169 -12.89 5.27 5.95
C GLU A 169 -14.31 4.69 5.82
N ALA A 170 -14.40 3.38 5.55
CA ALA A 170 -15.68 2.70 5.31
C ALA A 170 -16.59 2.58 6.55
N GLY A 171 -16.16 3.12 7.69
CA GLY A 171 -16.86 2.96 8.96
C GLY A 171 -16.48 1.66 9.69
N TYR A 172 -17.41 1.14 10.51
CA TYR A 172 -17.22 -0.10 11.26
C TYR A 172 -18.53 -0.91 11.30
N GLY A 173 -18.44 -2.18 11.73
CA GLY A 173 -19.61 -3.05 11.84
C GLY A 173 -20.33 -3.28 10.52
N THR A 174 -21.64 -3.32 10.54
CA THR A 174 -22.48 -3.65 9.38
C THR A 174 -22.32 -2.64 8.25
N ASP A 175 -22.24 -1.36 8.54
CA ASP A 175 -22.09 -0.31 7.52
C ASP A 175 -20.78 -0.48 6.74
N CYS A 176 -19.69 -0.80 7.45
CA CYS A 176 -18.41 -1.11 6.81
C CYS A 176 -18.50 -2.34 5.91
N ILE A 177 -19.20 -3.38 6.34
CA ILE A 177 -19.40 -4.61 5.56
C ILE A 177 -20.18 -4.29 4.29
N ILE A 178 -21.30 -3.56 4.40
CA ILE A 178 -22.14 -3.20 3.26
C ILE A 178 -21.36 -2.36 2.26
N ALA A 179 -20.75 -1.26 2.70
CA ALA A 179 -20.02 -0.34 1.83
C ALA A 179 -18.83 -1.05 1.14
N SER A 180 -18.04 -1.82 1.89
CA SER A 180 -16.92 -2.58 1.34
C SER A 180 -17.38 -3.66 0.37
N SER A 181 -18.49 -4.37 0.67
CA SER A 181 -19.02 -5.41 -0.20
C SER A 181 -19.50 -4.82 -1.53
N MET A 182 -20.14 -3.65 -1.53
CA MET A 182 -20.56 -2.96 -2.75
C MET A 182 -19.35 -2.61 -3.63
N VAL A 183 -18.31 -2.00 -3.07
CA VAL A 183 -17.13 -1.61 -3.84
C VAL A 183 -16.35 -2.82 -4.33
N ILE A 184 -16.06 -3.77 -3.44
CA ILE A 184 -15.26 -4.95 -3.78
C ILE A 184 -16.04 -5.85 -4.74
N GLY A 185 -17.33 -6.10 -4.46
CA GLY A 185 -18.17 -6.95 -5.29
C GLY A 185 -18.33 -6.43 -6.71
N THR A 186 -18.56 -5.13 -6.88
CA THR A 186 -18.63 -4.49 -8.21
C THR A 186 -17.32 -4.68 -8.99
N GLN A 187 -16.19 -4.38 -8.35
CA GLN A 187 -14.87 -4.44 -9.01
C GLN A 187 -14.39 -5.87 -9.29
N LEU A 188 -14.86 -6.88 -8.55
CA LEU A 188 -14.55 -8.29 -8.81
C LEU A 188 -15.45 -8.89 -9.91
N TYR A 189 -16.61 -8.29 -10.16
CA TYR A 189 -17.51 -8.72 -11.20
C TYR A 189 -17.08 -8.23 -12.60
N GLU A 190 -16.40 -7.10 -12.68
CA GLU A 190 -15.88 -6.47 -13.91
C GLU A 190 -14.54 -7.07 -14.33
#